data_7441ab40de21a201c544e3c83da8d130
#
_entry.id   7441ab40de21a201c544e3c83da8d130
#
_cell.length_a   1.000
_cell.length_b   1.000
_cell.length_c   1.000
_cell.angle_alpha   90.00
_cell.angle_beta   90.00
_cell.angle_gamma   90.00
#
_symmetry.space_group_name_H-M   'P 1'
#
loop_
_entity.id
_entity.type
_entity.pdbx_description
1 polymer ?
#
loop_
_entity_poly.entity_id
_entity_poly.type
_entity_poly.pdbx_seq_one_letter_code
_entity_poly.pdbx_strand_id
1 'polypeptide(L)'
;MHPTRQFETAVCGGSNLKAPMKLDFLRSLCAQERHAWPEVVLCRVEGEPLPVCCLSEAAAGDLFSRVGIVSAPSEALTALCDATGEPCDGDAPDVWGFLAEYRCGDPLSGAVRAAIDGAAARGCVSPEALTARAEYLLEQAVPEPIILRAFAEMFSLPEYPELVPDPPVRYVQADGFGALTRCLAYRLSGMHLRLVGSKGCGKNTLIQTVDWLLNVPQYRMQGNAELDKLDLLGGPTIENGTMRYRLSDMLRYLAAGADVVLDEGNTIKPECADVLHSLTDAARQIQVPGYGLVQMHPHSAFTITMNEDYAGTNFMNEATIDRFTPIHIAEPESIVDVLHRVVPEASAASLNICDYVYCAIRDRIRSAGGLEPDAMTIRGFIDALRAEPLLGLRWGLLDNVASKPQDAYTRLQLTELIESMVPQDGRI
;
A
#
# COMPACT_ATOMS: atom_id res chain seq x y z
N MET A 1 -1.88 -7.36 11.74
CA MET A 1 -3.07 -7.22 12.63
C MET A 1 -3.22 -8.50 13.42
N HIS A 2 -3.36 -8.44 14.74
CA HIS A 2 -3.65 -9.63 15.53
C HIS A 2 -5.00 -10.18 15.06
N PRO A 3 -5.14 -11.47 14.75
CA PRO A 3 -6.40 -12.07 14.28
C PRO A 3 -7.61 -11.73 15.15
N THR A 4 -7.36 -11.52 16.46
CA THR A 4 -8.36 -11.10 17.45
C THR A 4 -9.07 -9.79 17.07
N ARG A 5 -8.33 -8.78 16.53
CA ARG A 5 -8.95 -7.50 16.11
C ARG A 5 -9.82 -7.63 14.87
N GLN A 6 -9.42 -8.47 13.92
CA GLN A 6 -10.28 -8.77 12.75
C GLN A 6 -11.53 -9.52 13.15
N PHE A 7 -11.42 -10.41 14.14
CA PHE A 7 -12.54 -11.12 14.72
C PHE A 7 -13.52 -10.16 15.41
N GLU A 8 -13.02 -9.32 16.32
CA GLU A 8 -13.83 -8.31 17.01
C GLU A 8 -14.50 -7.34 16.02
N THR A 9 -13.77 -6.89 14.99
CA THR A 9 -14.34 -5.97 13.98
C THR A 9 -15.39 -6.66 13.12
N ALA A 10 -15.21 -7.93 12.77
CA ALA A 10 -16.18 -8.69 11.98
C ALA A 10 -17.45 -9.02 12.81
N VAL A 11 -17.29 -9.30 14.09
CA VAL A 11 -18.40 -9.61 15.02
C VAL A 11 -19.08 -8.32 15.52
N CYS A 12 -18.31 -7.26 15.83
CA CYS A 12 -18.84 -5.95 16.26
C CYS A 12 -19.42 -5.10 15.12
N GLY A 13 -19.09 -5.42 13.87
CA GLY A 13 -19.53 -4.68 12.69
C GLY A 13 -21.01 -4.80 12.37
N GLY A 14 -21.87 -4.86 13.39
CA GLY A 14 -23.33 -4.75 13.42
C GLY A 14 -24.07 -5.13 12.14
N SER A 15 -25.28 -5.54 12.29
CA SER A 15 -26.43 -5.73 11.36
C SER A 15 -26.31 -5.62 9.81
N ASN A 16 -25.16 -5.24 9.25
CA ASN A 16 -24.95 -5.04 7.80
C ASN A 16 -23.92 -5.97 7.16
N LEU A 17 -23.39 -6.98 7.86
CA LEU A 17 -22.52 -7.96 7.23
C LEU A 17 -23.34 -8.85 6.28
N LYS A 18 -23.14 -8.70 4.98
CA LYS A 18 -23.75 -9.58 3.98
C LYS A 18 -23.30 -11.03 4.19
N ALA A 19 -24.19 -12.00 3.96
CA ALA A 19 -23.90 -13.42 4.10
C ALA A 19 -22.56 -13.89 3.46
N PRO A 20 -22.15 -13.42 2.26
CA PRO A 20 -20.85 -13.74 1.68
C PRO A 20 -19.64 -13.31 2.53
N MET A 21 -19.71 -12.15 3.18
CA MET A 21 -18.62 -11.65 4.01
C MET A 21 -18.41 -12.46 5.29
N LYS A 22 -19.48 -13.00 5.86
CA LYS A 22 -19.42 -13.91 7.02
C LYS A 22 -18.79 -15.24 6.66
N LEU A 23 -19.13 -15.78 5.50
CA LEU A 23 -18.56 -17.02 5.00
C LEU A 23 -17.06 -16.87 4.73
N ASP A 24 -16.63 -15.78 4.11
CA ASP A 24 -15.21 -15.48 3.86
C ASP A 24 -14.42 -15.25 5.16
N PHE A 25 -15.07 -14.67 6.16
CA PHE A 25 -14.50 -14.55 7.50
C PHE A 25 -14.31 -15.92 8.16
N LEU A 26 -15.31 -16.79 8.14
CA LEU A 26 -15.22 -18.16 8.64
C LEU A 26 -14.15 -18.96 7.87
N ARG A 27 -14.08 -18.75 6.57
CA ARG A 27 -13.00 -19.31 5.71
C ARG A 27 -11.62 -18.82 6.16
N SER A 28 -11.46 -17.52 6.47
CA SER A 28 -10.18 -16.96 6.92
C SER A 28 -9.75 -17.51 8.29
N LEU A 29 -10.71 -17.77 9.18
CA LEU A 29 -10.46 -18.42 10.46
C LEU A 29 -9.98 -19.87 10.32
N CYS A 30 -10.60 -20.63 9.39
CA CYS A 30 -10.22 -22.01 9.14
C CYS A 30 -8.85 -22.19 8.50
N ALA A 31 -8.27 -21.10 7.94
CA ALA A 31 -6.94 -21.08 7.38
C ALA A 31 -5.83 -21.07 8.38
N GLN A 32 -6.12 -20.56 9.52
CA GLN A 32 -5.16 -20.51 10.58
C GLN A 32 -5.12 -21.89 11.24
N GLU A 33 -3.95 -22.37 11.57
CA GLU A 33 -3.79 -23.67 12.19
C GLU A 33 -4.70 -23.79 13.41
N ARG A 34 -5.41 -24.92 13.55
CA ARG A 34 -6.30 -25.21 14.68
C ARG A 34 -5.72 -24.86 16.05
N HIS A 35 -4.41 -24.95 16.18
CA HIS A 35 -3.67 -24.71 17.42
C HIS A 35 -3.62 -23.22 17.79
N ALA A 36 -3.89 -22.30 16.86
CA ALA A 36 -3.88 -20.86 17.10
C ALA A 36 -5.18 -20.34 17.77
N TRP A 37 -6.24 -21.16 17.80
CA TRP A 37 -7.57 -20.72 18.27
C TRP A 37 -8.28 -21.77 19.14
N PRO A 38 -7.66 -22.22 20.25
CA PRO A 38 -8.26 -23.25 21.08
C PRO A 38 -9.57 -22.82 21.79
N GLU A 39 -9.83 -21.50 21.82
CA GLU A 39 -10.97 -20.90 22.54
C GLU A 39 -12.10 -20.43 21.62
N VAL A 40 -12.02 -20.70 20.31
CA VAL A 40 -13.04 -20.29 19.35
C VAL A 40 -14.24 -21.22 19.44
N VAL A 41 -15.41 -20.65 19.71
CA VAL A 41 -16.69 -21.36 19.73
C VAL A 41 -17.56 -20.91 18.56
N LEU A 42 -18.29 -21.84 17.99
CA LEU A 42 -19.33 -21.56 17.01
C LEU A 42 -20.62 -21.26 17.73
N CYS A 43 -21.22 -20.11 17.43
CA CYS A 43 -22.44 -19.66 18.05
C CYS A 43 -23.52 -19.43 17.00
N ARG A 44 -24.74 -19.89 17.28
CA ARG A 44 -25.93 -19.51 16.51
C ARG A 44 -26.47 -18.21 17.10
N VAL A 45 -26.61 -17.20 16.28
CA VAL A 45 -27.14 -15.89 16.67
C VAL A 45 -28.53 -15.74 16.04
N GLU A 46 -29.53 -15.34 16.83
CA GLU A 46 -30.89 -15.12 16.34
C GLU A 46 -30.92 -14.01 15.27
N GLY A 47 -31.53 -14.31 14.13
CA GLY A 47 -31.57 -13.39 12.98
C GLY A 47 -30.36 -13.48 12.04
N GLU A 48 -29.37 -14.32 12.35
CA GLU A 48 -28.23 -14.56 11.50
C GLU A 48 -28.36 -15.91 10.76
N PRO A 49 -28.21 -15.92 9.43
CA PRO A 49 -28.38 -17.15 8.64
C PRO A 49 -27.25 -18.16 8.85
N LEU A 50 -26.07 -17.71 9.30
CA LEU A 50 -24.88 -18.55 9.47
C LEU A 50 -24.40 -18.53 10.92
N PRO A 51 -23.78 -19.63 11.42
CA PRO A 51 -23.08 -19.62 12.69
C PRO A 51 -21.99 -18.54 12.71
N VAL A 52 -21.82 -17.91 13.87
CA VAL A 52 -20.79 -16.91 14.10
C VAL A 52 -19.72 -17.51 15.00
N CYS A 53 -18.43 -17.31 14.67
CA CYS A 53 -17.33 -17.69 15.51
C CYS A 53 -17.06 -16.59 16.56
N CYS A 54 -16.96 -16.97 17.82
CA CYS A 54 -16.60 -16.08 18.92
C CYS A 54 -15.38 -16.63 19.67
N LEU A 55 -14.60 -15.74 20.30
CA LEU A 55 -13.43 -16.14 21.09
C LEU A 55 -13.80 -16.88 22.36
N SER A 56 -15.01 -16.64 22.87
CA SER A 56 -15.55 -17.35 24.03
C SER A 56 -17.07 -17.21 24.07
N GLU A 57 -17.71 -18.05 24.85
CA GLU A 57 -19.14 -17.97 25.16
C GLU A 57 -19.53 -16.60 25.75
N ALA A 58 -18.70 -16.07 26.65
CA ALA A 58 -18.91 -14.76 27.25
C ALA A 58 -18.85 -13.62 26.21
N ALA A 59 -17.86 -13.65 25.32
CA ALA A 59 -17.76 -12.65 24.25
C ALA A 59 -18.97 -12.68 23.29
N ALA A 60 -19.52 -13.87 23.00
CA ALA A 60 -20.73 -13.98 22.22
C ALA A 60 -21.95 -13.39 22.94
N GLY A 61 -22.10 -13.68 24.26
CA GLY A 61 -23.18 -13.14 25.07
C GLY A 61 -23.16 -11.63 25.25
N ASP A 62 -21.96 -11.04 25.31
CA ASP A 62 -21.78 -9.58 25.38
C ASP A 62 -22.12 -8.85 24.07
N LEU A 63 -21.94 -9.53 22.95
CA LEU A 63 -22.15 -8.95 21.60
C LEU A 63 -23.55 -9.12 21.08
N PHE A 64 -24.28 -10.15 21.52
CA PHE A 64 -25.59 -10.51 20.99
C PHE A 64 -26.60 -10.74 22.14
N SER A 65 -27.76 -10.15 22.02
CA SER A 65 -28.83 -10.29 23.04
C SER A 65 -29.43 -11.71 23.13
N ARG A 66 -29.23 -12.52 22.09
CA ARG A 66 -29.67 -13.93 22.05
C ARG A 66 -28.64 -14.75 21.27
N VAL A 67 -27.94 -15.60 22.00
CA VAL A 67 -26.93 -16.49 21.45
C VAL A 67 -27.22 -17.92 21.87
N GLY A 68 -27.35 -18.82 20.92
CA GLY A 68 -27.34 -20.25 21.14
C GLY A 68 -25.99 -20.82 20.77
N ILE A 69 -25.37 -21.57 21.68
CA ILE A 69 -24.10 -22.21 21.40
C ILE A 69 -24.34 -23.50 20.63
N VAL A 70 -23.62 -23.67 19.54
CA VAL A 70 -23.62 -24.90 18.77
C VAL A 70 -22.66 -25.86 19.47
N SER A 71 -23.20 -26.72 20.33
CA SER A 71 -22.40 -27.66 21.09
C SER A 71 -21.95 -28.88 20.29
N ALA A 72 -22.61 -29.20 19.16
CA ALA A 72 -22.24 -30.29 18.28
C ALA A 72 -21.73 -29.80 16.94
N PRO A 73 -20.52 -30.24 16.50
CA PRO A 73 -19.98 -29.91 15.18
C PRO A 73 -20.93 -30.22 14.02
N SER A 74 -21.70 -31.30 14.14
CA SER A 74 -22.71 -31.71 13.16
C SER A 74 -23.84 -30.69 12.97
N GLU A 75 -24.29 -30.00 14.04
CA GLU A 75 -25.32 -28.96 13.95
C GLU A 75 -24.81 -27.71 13.24
N ALA A 76 -23.57 -27.32 13.51
CA ALA A 76 -22.92 -26.21 12.82
C ALA A 76 -22.74 -26.52 11.34
N LEU A 77 -22.36 -27.75 11.02
CA LEU A 77 -22.20 -28.21 9.64
C LEU A 77 -23.55 -28.19 8.91
N THR A 78 -24.59 -28.73 9.49
CA THR A 78 -25.95 -28.72 8.91
C THR A 78 -26.40 -27.28 8.64
N ALA A 79 -26.24 -26.38 9.61
CA ALA A 79 -26.60 -24.98 9.44
C ALA A 79 -25.81 -24.27 8.34
N LEU A 80 -24.55 -24.63 8.13
CA LEU A 80 -23.71 -24.12 7.04
C LEU A 80 -24.16 -24.65 5.69
N CYS A 81 -24.42 -25.96 5.58
CA CYS A 81 -24.93 -26.61 4.36
C CYS A 81 -26.28 -26.03 3.95
N ASP A 82 -27.22 -25.88 4.90
CA ASP A 82 -28.52 -25.28 4.65
C ASP A 82 -28.41 -23.83 4.15
N ALA A 83 -27.44 -23.05 4.70
CA ALA A 83 -27.27 -21.65 4.35
C ALA A 83 -26.53 -21.45 3.01
N THR A 84 -25.74 -22.41 2.58
CA THR A 84 -24.94 -22.34 1.35
C THR A 84 -25.55 -23.11 0.19
N GLY A 85 -26.55 -24.01 0.47
CA GLY A 85 -27.11 -24.88 -0.53
C GLY A 85 -26.22 -26.06 -0.94
N GLU A 86 -25.13 -26.28 -0.23
CA GLU A 86 -24.21 -27.41 -0.48
C GLU A 86 -24.73 -28.67 0.22
N PRO A 87 -24.59 -29.85 -0.41
CA PRO A 87 -25.04 -31.10 0.22
C PRO A 87 -24.20 -31.43 1.45
N CYS A 88 -24.84 -31.69 2.57
CA CYS A 88 -24.22 -32.31 3.73
C CYS A 88 -24.22 -33.84 3.52
N ASP A 89 -23.15 -34.36 2.97
CA ASP A 89 -22.93 -35.82 2.98
C ASP A 89 -22.50 -36.25 4.38
N GLY A 90 -23.39 -37.01 5.03
CA GLY A 90 -23.40 -37.42 6.43
C GLY A 90 -22.02 -37.73 7.04
N ASP A 91 -21.96 -37.76 8.36
CA ASP A 91 -20.76 -38.05 9.17
C ASP A 91 -19.51 -37.19 8.91
N ALA A 92 -19.66 -35.88 8.68
CA ALA A 92 -18.53 -34.98 8.75
C ALA A 92 -18.18 -34.70 10.23
N PRO A 93 -17.23 -35.41 10.81
CA PRO A 93 -16.93 -35.31 12.24
C PRO A 93 -16.19 -34.01 12.58
N ASP A 94 -15.90 -33.17 11.57
CA ASP A 94 -14.99 -32.04 11.72
C ASP A 94 -15.46 -30.79 10.95
N VAL A 95 -16.20 -29.93 11.65
CA VAL A 95 -16.63 -28.61 11.13
C VAL A 95 -15.43 -27.81 10.59
N TRP A 96 -14.30 -27.90 11.22
CA TRP A 96 -13.09 -27.20 10.80
C TRP A 96 -12.51 -27.79 9.51
N GLY A 97 -12.57 -29.13 9.34
CA GLY A 97 -12.21 -29.80 8.09
C GLY A 97 -13.12 -29.36 6.95
N PHE A 98 -14.44 -29.35 7.17
CA PHE A 98 -15.41 -28.86 6.20
C PHE A 98 -15.18 -27.39 5.85
N LEU A 99 -15.04 -26.52 6.85
CA LEU A 99 -14.76 -25.12 6.63
C LEU A 99 -13.42 -24.91 5.92
N ALA A 100 -12.42 -25.75 6.16
CA ALA A 100 -11.15 -25.72 5.45
C ALA A 100 -11.26 -26.20 4.00
N GLU A 101 -12.05 -27.24 3.73
CA GLU A 101 -12.35 -27.73 2.36
C GLU A 101 -13.22 -26.71 1.59
N TYR A 102 -14.21 -26.15 2.24
CA TYR A 102 -15.04 -25.08 1.66
C TYR A 102 -14.20 -23.82 1.34
N ARG A 103 -13.12 -23.65 2.05
CA ARG A 103 -12.14 -22.62 1.83
C ARG A 103 -11.21 -22.82 0.63
N CYS A 104 -11.10 -24.03 0.11
CA CYS A 104 -10.46 -24.28 -1.19
C CYS A 104 -11.21 -23.64 -2.35
N GLY A 105 -12.39 -23.07 -2.10
CA GLY A 105 -12.97 -22.02 -2.95
C GLY A 105 -12.07 -20.79 -2.91
N ASP A 106 -11.53 -20.43 -4.05
CA ASP A 106 -10.71 -19.25 -4.33
C ASP A 106 -11.22 -17.99 -3.61
N PRO A 107 -10.39 -17.24 -2.88
CA PRO A 107 -10.77 -15.98 -2.26
C PRO A 107 -11.21 -14.91 -3.26
N LEU A 108 -10.93 -15.14 -4.54
CA LEU A 108 -11.30 -14.23 -5.63
C LEU A 108 -12.77 -14.45 -6.03
N SER A 109 -13.56 -13.39 -6.07
CA SER A 109 -14.92 -13.45 -6.61
C SER A 109 -14.92 -13.91 -8.07
N GLY A 110 -16.02 -14.50 -8.54
CA GLY A 110 -16.17 -14.86 -9.95
C GLY A 110 -15.94 -13.68 -10.90
N ALA A 111 -16.28 -12.47 -10.49
CA ALA A 111 -16.06 -11.25 -11.26
C ALA A 111 -14.56 -10.90 -11.37
N VAL A 112 -13.81 -11.02 -10.26
CA VAL A 112 -12.35 -10.78 -10.25
C VAL A 112 -11.64 -11.83 -11.10
N ARG A 113 -12.04 -13.11 -11.05
CA ARG A 113 -11.49 -14.15 -11.93
C ARG A 113 -11.72 -13.85 -13.40
N ALA A 114 -12.94 -13.49 -13.77
CA ALA A 114 -13.25 -13.11 -15.15
C ALA A 114 -12.42 -11.89 -15.62
N ALA A 115 -12.15 -10.96 -14.71
CA ALA A 115 -11.28 -9.81 -15.00
C ALA A 115 -9.80 -10.23 -15.18
N ILE A 116 -9.31 -11.18 -14.36
CA ILE A 116 -7.98 -11.79 -14.51
C ILE A 116 -7.87 -12.50 -15.86
N ASP A 117 -8.85 -13.35 -16.20
CA ASP A 117 -8.88 -14.08 -17.48
C ASP A 117 -8.89 -13.11 -18.67
N GLY A 118 -9.67 -12.03 -18.56
CA GLY A 118 -9.71 -10.96 -19.56
C GLY A 118 -8.37 -10.24 -19.70
N ALA A 119 -7.68 -9.95 -18.63
CA ALA A 119 -6.34 -9.35 -18.65
C ALA A 119 -5.30 -10.32 -19.24
N ALA A 120 -5.34 -11.57 -18.83
CA ALA A 120 -4.47 -12.63 -19.36
C ALA A 120 -4.67 -12.82 -20.88
N ALA A 121 -5.92 -12.83 -21.34
CA ALA A 121 -6.24 -12.94 -22.77
C ALA A 121 -5.72 -11.78 -23.60
N ARG A 122 -5.59 -10.58 -23.02
CA ARG A 122 -4.94 -9.43 -23.67
C ARG A 122 -3.41 -9.51 -23.68
N GLY A 123 -2.82 -10.48 -22.99
CA GLY A 123 -1.36 -10.63 -22.89
C GLY A 123 -0.69 -9.59 -21.98
N CYS A 124 -1.45 -9.03 -21.01
CA CYS A 124 -0.91 -8.03 -20.09
C CYS A 124 0.24 -8.58 -19.24
N VAL A 125 -0.02 -9.68 -18.54
CA VAL A 125 0.89 -10.33 -17.58
C VAL A 125 0.49 -11.79 -17.51
N SER A 126 1.34 -12.66 -16.94
CA SER A 126 0.98 -14.07 -16.74
C SER A 126 -0.20 -14.24 -15.76
N PRO A 127 -1.03 -15.28 -15.93
CA PRO A 127 -2.16 -15.54 -15.02
C PRO A 127 -1.77 -15.61 -13.54
N GLU A 128 -0.61 -16.22 -13.24
CA GLU A 128 -0.09 -16.35 -11.87
C GLU A 128 0.25 -14.98 -11.28
N ALA A 129 0.90 -14.12 -12.06
CA ALA A 129 1.24 -12.77 -11.63
C ALA A 129 0.00 -11.88 -11.48
N LEU A 130 -1.04 -12.08 -12.30
CA LEU A 130 -2.33 -11.40 -12.18
C LEU A 130 -3.06 -11.83 -10.91
N THR A 131 -3.06 -13.14 -10.61
CA THR A 131 -3.64 -13.68 -9.37
C THR A 131 -2.95 -13.09 -8.14
N ALA A 132 -1.61 -13.06 -8.13
CA ALA A 132 -0.86 -12.46 -7.04
C ALA A 132 -1.15 -10.96 -6.85
N ARG A 133 -1.40 -10.21 -7.94
CA ARG A 133 -1.83 -8.80 -7.87
C ARG A 133 -3.24 -8.65 -7.28
N ALA A 134 -4.16 -9.54 -7.64
CA ALA A 134 -5.52 -9.55 -7.10
C ALA A 134 -5.53 -9.88 -5.61
N GLU A 135 -4.80 -10.90 -5.19
CA GLU A 135 -4.63 -11.29 -3.79
C GLU A 135 -4.05 -10.12 -2.97
N TYR A 136 -2.98 -9.48 -3.47
CA TYR A 136 -2.42 -8.31 -2.83
C TYR A 136 -3.44 -7.17 -2.68
N LEU A 137 -4.26 -6.88 -3.70
CA LEU A 137 -5.29 -5.83 -3.62
C LEU A 137 -6.35 -6.15 -2.58
N LEU A 138 -6.74 -7.42 -2.46
CA LEU A 138 -7.67 -7.89 -1.44
C LEU A 138 -7.06 -7.80 -0.03
N GLU A 139 -5.80 -8.19 0.15
CA GLU A 139 -5.07 -8.03 1.41
C GLU A 139 -5.03 -6.56 1.86
N GLN A 140 -4.90 -5.64 0.90
CA GLN A 140 -4.92 -4.20 1.18
C GLN A 140 -6.34 -3.63 1.32
N ALA A 141 -7.36 -4.47 1.37
CA ALA A 141 -8.78 -4.10 1.47
C ALA A 141 -9.24 -3.09 0.39
N VAL A 142 -8.66 -3.19 -0.82
CA VAL A 142 -9.09 -2.37 -1.97
C VAL A 142 -10.48 -2.83 -2.41
N PRO A 143 -11.46 -1.91 -2.60
CA PRO A 143 -12.81 -2.26 -3.02
C PRO A 143 -12.85 -2.99 -4.37
N GLU A 144 -13.65 -4.04 -4.47
CA GLU A 144 -13.78 -4.87 -5.68
C GLU A 144 -14.03 -4.06 -6.96
N PRO A 145 -14.88 -3.03 -7.02
CA PRO A 145 -15.05 -2.23 -8.23
C PRO A 145 -13.75 -1.58 -8.75
N ILE A 146 -12.83 -1.20 -7.85
CA ILE A 146 -11.52 -0.66 -8.22
C ILE A 146 -10.63 -1.77 -8.75
N ILE A 147 -10.66 -2.96 -8.12
CA ILE A 147 -9.92 -4.14 -8.59
C ILE A 147 -10.35 -4.50 -10.00
N LEU A 148 -11.66 -4.63 -10.24
CA LEU A 148 -12.21 -4.95 -11.56
C LEU A 148 -11.78 -3.93 -12.62
N ARG A 149 -11.84 -2.65 -12.28
CA ARG A 149 -11.43 -1.58 -13.19
C ARG A 149 -9.94 -1.60 -13.46
N ALA A 150 -9.11 -1.85 -12.44
CA ALA A 150 -7.65 -1.96 -12.60
C ALA A 150 -7.28 -3.07 -13.60
N PHE A 151 -7.88 -4.25 -13.49
CA PHE A 151 -7.65 -5.33 -14.43
C PHE A 151 -8.21 -5.04 -15.84
N ALA A 152 -9.37 -4.35 -15.93
CA ALA A 152 -9.94 -3.97 -17.22
C ALA A 152 -9.06 -2.95 -17.99
N GLU A 153 -8.45 -2.02 -17.27
CA GLU A 153 -7.64 -0.93 -17.84
C GLU A 153 -6.12 -1.21 -17.79
N MET A 154 -5.71 -2.39 -17.29
CA MET A 154 -4.30 -2.77 -17.21
C MET A 154 -3.60 -2.65 -18.57
N PHE A 155 -2.42 -2.05 -18.59
CA PHE A 155 -1.65 -1.79 -19.80
C PHE A 155 -1.13 -3.10 -20.39
N SER A 156 -1.62 -3.49 -21.57
CA SER A 156 -1.44 -4.85 -22.09
C SER A 156 -0.08 -5.13 -22.70
N LEU A 157 0.51 -4.22 -23.42
CA LEU A 157 1.80 -4.41 -24.07
C LEU A 157 2.55 -3.07 -24.07
N PRO A 158 3.21 -2.72 -22.95
CA PRO A 158 3.95 -1.48 -22.87
C PRO A 158 5.11 -1.46 -23.88
N GLU A 159 5.36 -0.32 -24.50
CA GLU A 159 6.47 -0.14 -25.43
C GLU A 159 7.83 -0.31 -24.72
N TYR A 160 7.89 0.02 -23.42
CA TYR A 160 9.07 -0.10 -22.57
C TYR A 160 8.78 -1.00 -21.36
N PRO A 161 8.69 -2.33 -21.56
CA PRO A 161 8.34 -3.26 -20.48
C PRO A 161 9.38 -3.30 -19.38
N GLU A 162 10.65 -2.98 -19.69
CA GLU A 162 11.75 -2.90 -18.73
C GLU A 162 11.61 -1.74 -17.74
N LEU A 163 10.76 -0.76 -18.03
CA LEU A 163 10.43 0.35 -17.13
C LEU A 163 9.21 0.08 -16.24
N VAL A 164 8.52 -1.03 -16.41
CA VAL A 164 7.44 -1.41 -15.49
C VAL A 164 8.07 -1.72 -14.12
N PRO A 165 7.67 -1.02 -13.06
CA PRO A 165 8.25 -1.26 -11.74
C PRO A 165 7.99 -2.69 -11.25
N ASP A 166 8.96 -3.28 -10.59
CA ASP A 166 8.79 -4.48 -9.79
C ASP A 166 9.42 -4.26 -8.41
N PRO A 167 8.78 -3.45 -7.55
CA PRO A 167 9.35 -3.12 -6.27
C PRO A 167 9.47 -4.39 -5.41
N PRO A 168 10.63 -4.64 -4.77
CA PRO A 168 10.86 -5.82 -3.94
C PRO A 168 9.91 -5.85 -2.74
N VAL A 169 9.44 -4.69 -2.30
CA VAL A 169 8.44 -4.53 -1.26
C VAL A 169 7.31 -3.68 -1.81
N ARG A 170 6.06 -4.21 -1.74
CA ARG A 170 4.85 -3.48 -2.11
C ARG A 170 4.42 -2.56 -0.97
N TYR A 171 3.74 -1.48 -1.31
CA TYR A 171 3.21 -0.56 -0.32
C TYR A 171 2.22 -1.26 0.62
N VAL A 172 2.31 -0.98 1.92
CA VAL A 172 1.35 -1.47 2.91
C VAL A 172 0.39 -0.34 3.24
N GLN A 173 -0.91 -0.57 3.01
CA GLN A 173 -1.94 0.41 3.32
C GLN A 173 -2.23 0.42 4.83
N ALA A 174 -1.34 1.02 5.59
CA ALA A 174 -1.44 1.16 7.04
C ALA A 174 -2.13 2.46 7.47
N ASP A 175 -2.38 3.37 6.52
CA ASP A 175 -3.13 4.60 6.76
C ASP A 175 -4.64 4.30 6.71
N GLY A 176 -5.38 4.72 7.72
CA GLY A 176 -6.84 4.55 7.76
C GLY A 176 -7.60 5.29 6.64
N PHE A 177 -6.90 6.04 5.78
CA PHE A 177 -7.44 6.81 4.67
C PHE A 177 -7.32 6.15 3.31
N GLY A 178 -6.66 5.00 3.22
CA GLY A 178 -6.58 4.21 2.00
C GLY A 178 -5.80 4.88 0.88
N ALA A 179 -4.56 5.29 1.12
CA ALA A 179 -3.73 5.97 0.12
C ALA A 179 -3.59 5.17 -1.18
N LEU A 180 -3.34 3.85 -1.11
CA LEU A 180 -3.28 2.98 -2.28
C LEU A 180 -4.60 2.96 -3.05
N THR A 181 -5.71 2.78 -2.34
CA THR A 181 -7.06 2.76 -2.92
C THR A 181 -7.36 4.07 -3.65
N ARG A 182 -7.06 5.22 -3.04
CA ARG A 182 -7.27 6.54 -3.65
C ARG A 182 -6.35 6.77 -4.85
N CYS A 183 -5.06 6.41 -4.75
CA CYS A 183 -4.13 6.49 -5.87
C CYS A 183 -4.65 5.71 -7.07
N LEU A 184 -5.06 4.45 -6.87
CA LEU A 184 -5.62 3.62 -7.94
C LEU A 184 -6.88 4.24 -8.53
N ALA A 185 -7.84 4.67 -7.70
CA ALA A 185 -9.09 5.25 -8.16
C ALA A 185 -8.88 6.51 -9.01
N TYR A 186 -8.03 7.44 -8.56
CA TYR A 186 -7.74 8.66 -9.31
C TYR A 186 -6.91 8.39 -10.55
N ARG A 187 -5.93 7.48 -10.46
CA ARG A 187 -5.12 7.10 -11.62
C ARG A 187 -5.96 6.46 -12.72
N LEU A 188 -6.86 5.55 -12.37
CA LEU A 188 -7.85 4.95 -13.29
C LEU A 188 -8.87 5.96 -13.83
N SER A 189 -9.03 7.10 -13.18
CA SER A 189 -9.85 8.21 -13.65
C SER A 189 -9.07 9.20 -14.52
N GLY A 190 -7.81 8.90 -14.88
CA GLY A 190 -6.96 9.73 -15.74
C GLY A 190 -6.39 10.97 -15.06
N MET A 191 -6.46 11.04 -13.73
CA MET A 191 -5.98 12.19 -12.97
C MET A 191 -4.47 12.12 -12.72
N HIS A 192 -3.84 13.29 -12.65
CA HIS A 192 -2.46 13.46 -12.20
C HIS A 192 -2.41 13.54 -10.69
N LEU A 193 -1.37 13.00 -10.07
CA LEU A 193 -1.29 12.84 -8.62
C LEU A 193 -0.20 13.72 -8.01
N ARG A 194 -0.47 14.22 -6.81
CA ARG A 194 0.51 14.85 -5.94
C ARG A 194 0.55 14.13 -4.60
N LEU A 195 1.63 13.37 -4.36
CA LEU A 195 1.81 12.63 -3.12
C LEU A 195 2.54 13.50 -2.10
N VAL A 196 1.87 13.78 -1.00
CA VAL A 196 2.36 14.66 0.07
C VAL A 196 2.50 13.88 1.35
N GLY A 197 3.60 14.05 2.05
CA GLY A 197 3.84 13.38 3.34
C GLY A 197 5.27 13.50 3.81
N SER A 198 5.55 13.06 5.02
CA SER A 198 6.87 13.11 5.64
C SER A 198 7.92 12.31 4.87
N LYS A 199 9.19 12.60 5.13
CA LYS A 199 10.31 11.86 4.53
C LYS A 199 10.26 10.39 4.97
N GLY A 200 10.32 9.47 4.00
CA GLY A 200 10.34 8.03 4.29
C GLY A 200 8.97 7.40 4.57
N CYS A 201 7.85 8.12 4.40
CA CYS A 201 6.49 7.58 4.57
C CYS A 201 6.02 6.63 3.44
N GLY A 202 6.88 6.34 2.45
CA GLY A 202 6.57 5.37 1.39
C GLY A 202 5.96 5.94 0.10
N LYS A 203 6.02 7.27 -0.15
CA LYS A 203 5.50 7.90 -1.40
C LYS A 203 5.95 7.19 -2.67
N ASN A 204 7.26 6.92 -2.77
CA ASN A 204 7.84 6.27 -3.95
C ASN A 204 7.44 4.80 -4.06
N THR A 205 7.38 4.08 -2.94
CA THR A 205 6.90 2.70 -2.91
C THR A 205 5.43 2.62 -3.33
N LEU A 206 4.61 3.59 -2.90
CA LEU A 206 3.19 3.67 -3.25
C LEU A 206 3.01 3.80 -4.77
N ILE A 207 3.64 4.79 -5.41
CA ILE A 207 3.46 4.99 -6.85
C ILE A 207 4.07 3.87 -7.68
N GLN A 208 5.22 3.31 -7.27
CA GLN A 208 5.78 2.12 -7.91
C GLN A 208 4.82 0.91 -7.82
N THR A 209 4.15 0.75 -6.68
CA THR A 209 3.16 -0.31 -6.50
C THR A 209 1.94 -0.09 -7.38
N VAL A 210 1.46 1.16 -7.53
CA VAL A 210 0.35 1.50 -8.43
C VAL A 210 0.69 1.18 -9.88
N ASP A 211 1.86 1.61 -10.36
CA ASP A 211 2.28 1.38 -11.74
C ASP A 211 2.57 -0.10 -12.01
N TRP A 212 3.11 -0.83 -11.02
CA TRP A 212 3.22 -2.29 -11.07
C TRP A 212 1.84 -2.95 -11.21
N LEU A 213 0.85 -2.53 -10.41
CA LEU A 213 -0.51 -3.08 -10.46
C LEU A 213 -1.16 -2.87 -11.83
N LEU A 214 -0.96 -1.71 -12.42
CA LEU A 214 -1.53 -1.34 -13.71
C LEU A 214 -0.66 -1.78 -14.91
N ASN A 215 0.50 -2.39 -14.66
CA ASN A 215 1.48 -2.79 -15.68
C ASN A 215 1.94 -1.60 -16.55
N VAL A 216 2.09 -0.43 -15.96
CA VAL A 216 2.46 0.81 -16.64
C VAL A 216 3.96 1.07 -16.47
N PRO A 217 4.71 1.36 -17.55
CA PRO A 217 6.09 1.82 -17.45
C PRO A 217 6.19 3.09 -16.61
N GLN A 218 7.25 3.23 -15.82
CA GLN A 218 7.48 4.41 -14.99
C GLN A 218 8.83 5.06 -15.32
N TYR A 219 8.80 6.32 -15.72
CA TYR A 219 9.98 7.15 -15.85
C TYR A 219 10.11 8.09 -14.66
N ARG A 220 11.21 8.00 -13.93
CA ARG A 220 11.41 8.80 -12.73
C ARG A 220 12.46 9.87 -12.94
N MET A 221 12.11 11.10 -12.59
CA MET A 221 12.99 12.26 -12.60
C MET A 221 13.14 12.79 -11.17
N GLN A 222 14.35 13.22 -10.83
CA GLN A 222 14.61 13.94 -9.59
C GLN A 222 14.41 15.44 -9.82
N GLY A 223 13.50 16.05 -9.08
CA GLY A 223 13.36 17.51 -9.02
C GLY A 223 14.59 18.12 -8.34
N ASN A 224 15.11 19.16 -8.92
CA ASN A 224 16.16 19.98 -8.34
C ASN A 224 16.15 21.38 -8.96
N ALA A 225 16.88 22.33 -8.34
CA ALA A 225 16.95 23.70 -8.80
C ALA A 225 17.78 23.91 -10.10
N GLU A 226 18.48 22.89 -10.55
CA GLU A 226 19.29 22.95 -11.78
C GLU A 226 18.51 22.47 -13.01
N LEU A 227 17.41 21.75 -12.79
CA LEU A 227 16.53 21.26 -13.85
C LEU A 227 16.09 22.44 -14.75
N ASP A 228 16.24 22.31 -16.05
CA ASP A 228 15.88 23.33 -17.02
C ASP A 228 14.84 22.86 -18.05
N LYS A 229 14.39 23.76 -18.92
CA LYS A 229 13.40 23.43 -19.96
C LYS A 229 13.95 22.46 -21.00
N LEU A 230 15.25 22.41 -21.24
CA LEU A 230 15.84 21.47 -22.20
C LEU A 230 15.83 20.05 -21.65
N ASP A 231 15.98 19.88 -20.33
CA ASP A 231 15.84 18.57 -19.67
C ASP A 231 14.41 18.03 -19.86
N LEU A 232 13.41 18.91 -19.81
CA LEU A 232 11.99 18.55 -19.94
C LEU A 232 11.53 18.41 -21.40
N LEU A 233 12.02 19.24 -22.32
CA LEU A 233 11.57 19.27 -23.70
C LEU A 233 12.50 18.51 -24.65
N GLY A 234 13.79 18.50 -24.36
CA GLY A 234 14.84 18.07 -25.28
C GLY A 234 15.48 19.24 -26.01
N GLY A 235 16.34 18.94 -26.96
CA GLY A 235 17.11 19.98 -27.65
C GLY A 235 17.74 19.51 -28.95
N PRO A 236 18.41 20.43 -29.66
CA PRO A 236 19.13 20.10 -30.88
C PRO A 236 20.33 19.18 -30.60
N THR A 237 20.48 18.15 -31.40
CA THR A 237 21.62 17.22 -31.38
C THR A 237 22.19 17.06 -32.77
N ILE A 238 23.45 16.63 -32.90
CA ILE A 238 24.07 16.32 -34.20
C ILE A 238 24.15 14.80 -34.33
N GLU A 239 23.41 14.28 -35.28
CA GLU A 239 23.42 12.87 -35.64
C GLU A 239 23.90 12.71 -37.09
N ASN A 240 24.96 11.95 -37.32
CA ASN A 240 25.58 11.73 -38.64
C ASN A 240 25.86 13.03 -39.40
N GLY A 241 26.33 14.08 -38.69
CA GLY A 241 26.67 15.39 -39.26
C GLY A 241 25.47 16.26 -39.60
N THR A 242 24.24 15.83 -39.31
CA THR A 242 23.01 16.59 -39.50
C THR A 242 22.42 17.01 -38.18
N MET A 243 22.05 18.27 -38.03
CA MET A 243 21.34 18.76 -36.86
C MET A 243 19.93 18.22 -36.83
N ARG A 244 19.56 17.56 -35.75
CA ARG A 244 18.20 17.06 -35.47
C ARG A 244 17.76 17.51 -34.10
N TYR A 245 16.45 17.60 -33.88
CA TYR A 245 15.91 17.81 -32.53
C TYR A 245 15.64 16.45 -31.91
N ARG A 246 16.20 16.22 -30.72
CA ARG A 246 15.92 15.03 -29.91
C ARG A 246 14.99 15.41 -28.78
N LEU A 247 13.84 14.75 -28.70
CA LEU A 247 12.95 14.86 -27.57
C LEU A 247 13.63 14.38 -26.28
N SER A 248 13.28 15.00 -25.16
CA SER A 248 13.66 14.48 -23.84
C SER A 248 13.13 13.06 -23.63
N ASP A 249 13.75 12.32 -22.76
CA ASP A 249 13.28 10.99 -22.37
C ASP A 249 11.90 11.08 -21.73
N MET A 250 11.63 12.14 -20.93
CA MET A 250 10.31 12.41 -20.36
C MET A 250 9.20 12.45 -21.42
N LEU A 251 9.35 13.28 -22.45
CA LEU A 251 8.32 13.42 -23.49
C LEU A 251 8.18 12.15 -24.33
N ARG A 252 9.30 11.49 -24.61
CA ARG A 252 9.29 10.25 -25.38
C ARG A 252 8.53 9.14 -24.65
N TYR A 253 8.79 8.98 -23.35
CA TYR A 253 8.11 7.97 -22.52
C TYR A 253 6.64 8.32 -22.30
N LEU A 254 6.29 9.60 -22.07
CA LEU A 254 4.91 10.04 -21.97
C LEU A 254 4.10 9.77 -23.25
N ALA A 255 4.70 9.96 -24.42
CA ALA A 255 4.06 9.67 -25.70
C ALA A 255 3.86 8.17 -25.91
N ALA A 256 4.69 7.33 -25.31
CA ALA A 256 4.66 5.87 -25.41
C ALA A 256 3.81 5.16 -24.33
N GLY A 257 3.21 5.89 -23.40
CA GLY A 257 2.32 5.31 -22.41
C GLY A 257 2.94 5.13 -21.01
N ALA A 258 4.15 5.64 -20.76
CA ALA A 258 4.74 5.60 -19.43
C ALA A 258 4.20 6.71 -18.54
N ASP A 259 4.15 6.44 -17.25
CA ASP A 259 3.96 7.45 -16.22
C ASP A 259 5.27 8.16 -15.91
N VAL A 260 5.18 9.45 -15.60
CA VAL A 260 6.31 10.23 -15.14
C VAL A 260 6.15 10.58 -13.68
N VAL A 261 7.15 10.20 -12.89
CA VAL A 261 7.24 10.55 -11.48
C VAL A 261 8.31 11.63 -11.31
N LEU A 262 7.88 12.82 -10.91
CA LEU A 262 8.75 13.91 -10.52
C LEU A 262 8.95 13.88 -9.00
N ASP A 263 10.08 13.31 -8.59
CA ASP A 263 10.42 13.20 -7.17
C ASP A 263 10.92 14.55 -6.63
N GLU A 264 10.46 14.93 -5.45
CA GLU A 264 10.73 16.25 -4.86
C GLU A 264 10.39 17.42 -5.81
N GLY A 265 9.25 17.34 -6.49
CA GLY A 265 8.83 18.31 -7.51
C GLY A 265 8.66 19.74 -7.02
N ASN A 266 8.56 19.96 -5.70
CA ASN A 266 8.56 21.29 -5.08
C ASN A 266 9.94 21.97 -5.04
N THR A 267 10.99 21.33 -5.57
CA THR A 267 12.35 21.91 -5.67
C THR A 267 12.64 22.50 -7.07
N ILE A 268 11.80 22.22 -8.06
CA ILE A 268 12.00 22.72 -9.43
C ILE A 268 11.70 24.22 -9.54
N LYS A 269 12.29 24.85 -10.55
CA LYS A 269 12.01 26.26 -10.85
C LYS A 269 10.60 26.43 -11.40
N PRO A 270 9.90 27.56 -11.08
CA PRO A 270 8.57 27.84 -11.60
C PRO A 270 8.46 27.75 -13.13
N GLU A 271 9.48 28.20 -13.86
CA GLU A 271 9.50 28.18 -15.34
C GLU A 271 9.53 26.77 -15.91
N CYS A 272 10.03 25.79 -15.16
CA CYS A 272 9.99 24.37 -15.50
C CYS A 272 8.63 23.78 -15.21
N ALA A 273 7.99 24.19 -14.13
CA ALA A 273 6.63 23.78 -13.81
C ALA A 273 5.62 24.18 -14.90
N ASP A 274 5.81 25.34 -15.57
CA ASP A 274 4.96 25.80 -16.67
C ASP A 274 4.92 24.83 -17.86
N VAL A 275 5.99 24.06 -18.10
CA VAL A 275 6.03 23.03 -19.16
C VAL A 275 4.99 21.93 -18.86
N LEU A 276 4.78 21.61 -17.60
CA LEU A 276 3.83 20.58 -17.18
C LEU A 276 2.38 21.00 -17.44
N HIS A 277 2.07 22.31 -17.43
CA HIS A 277 0.70 22.80 -17.61
C HIS A 277 0.06 22.29 -18.90
N SER A 278 0.79 22.39 -20.04
CA SER A 278 0.27 21.95 -21.34
C SER A 278 0.02 20.45 -21.41
N LEU A 279 0.82 19.67 -20.71
CA LEU A 279 0.71 18.20 -20.67
C LEU A 279 -0.38 17.73 -19.70
N THR A 280 -0.66 18.51 -18.64
CA THR A 280 -1.67 18.17 -17.61
C THR A 280 -3.03 18.81 -17.87
N ASP A 281 -3.16 19.65 -18.91
CA ASP A 281 -4.44 20.17 -19.38
C ASP A 281 -5.26 19.09 -20.14
N ALA A 282 -6.53 19.35 -20.39
CA ALA A 282 -7.43 18.44 -21.09
C ALA A 282 -6.92 18.02 -22.50
N ALA A 283 -6.15 18.88 -23.16
CA ALA A 283 -5.56 18.58 -24.47
C ALA A 283 -4.41 17.56 -24.39
N ARG A 284 -3.73 17.44 -23.22
CA ARG A 284 -2.64 16.48 -22.94
C ARG A 284 -1.56 16.50 -24.04
N GLN A 285 -1.16 17.68 -24.48
CA GLN A 285 -0.20 17.86 -25.58
C GLN A 285 0.66 19.10 -25.36
N ILE A 286 1.83 19.10 -25.95
CA ILE A 286 2.75 20.24 -25.91
C ILE A 286 3.36 20.51 -27.28
N GLN A 287 3.44 21.80 -27.66
CA GLN A 287 4.20 22.24 -28.81
C GLN A 287 5.66 22.41 -28.46
N VAL A 288 6.52 21.57 -29.00
CA VAL A 288 7.97 21.62 -28.76
C VAL A 288 8.65 22.40 -29.91
N PRO A 289 9.30 23.54 -29.60
CA PRO A 289 10.00 24.33 -30.60
C PRO A 289 11.07 23.52 -31.33
N GLY A 290 11.04 23.54 -32.68
CA GLY A 290 12.00 22.79 -33.50
C GLY A 290 11.69 21.30 -33.71
N TYR A 291 10.68 20.76 -33.01
CA TYR A 291 10.25 19.37 -33.18
C TYR A 291 8.80 19.28 -33.73
N GLY A 292 7.86 19.94 -33.08
CA GLY A 292 6.44 19.87 -33.43
C GLY A 292 5.55 19.56 -32.24
N LEU A 293 4.33 19.09 -32.50
CA LEU A 293 3.36 18.73 -31.47
C LEU A 293 3.68 17.33 -30.91
N VAL A 294 3.75 17.22 -29.58
CA VAL A 294 3.88 15.96 -28.86
C VAL A 294 2.59 15.72 -28.07
N GLN A 295 1.94 14.60 -28.36
CA GLN A 295 0.73 14.15 -27.70
C GLN A 295 1.09 13.17 -26.59
N MET A 296 0.60 13.41 -25.39
CA MET A 296 0.71 12.47 -24.28
C MET A 296 -0.23 11.28 -24.50
N HIS A 297 0.26 10.07 -24.24
CA HIS A 297 -0.56 8.87 -24.34
C HIS A 297 -1.74 8.89 -23.34
N PRO A 298 -2.94 8.39 -23.71
CA PRO A 298 -4.10 8.40 -22.81
C PRO A 298 -3.86 7.72 -21.46
N HIS A 299 -3.07 6.66 -21.43
CA HIS A 299 -2.74 5.94 -20.19
C HIS A 299 -1.63 6.58 -19.37
N SER A 300 -0.89 7.55 -19.89
CA SER A 300 0.18 8.21 -19.12
C SER A 300 -0.36 9.18 -18.09
N ALA A 301 0.31 9.30 -16.97
CA ALA A 301 0.04 10.33 -15.99
C ALA A 301 1.33 10.93 -15.42
N PHE A 302 1.18 12.09 -14.77
CA PHE A 302 2.20 12.65 -13.92
C PHE A 302 1.89 12.37 -12.46
N THR A 303 2.93 12.02 -11.71
CA THR A 303 2.89 12.01 -10.25
C THR A 303 4.02 12.88 -9.72
N ILE A 304 3.68 13.82 -8.86
CA ILE A 304 4.67 14.65 -8.15
C ILE A 304 4.74 14.16 -6.71
N THR A 305 5.95 13.89 -6.20
CA THR A 305 6.13 13.66 -4.77
C THR A 305 6.66 14.92 -4.10
N MET A 306 6.14 15.20 -2.91
CA MET A 306 6.52 16.37 -2.14
C MET A 306 6.73 16.00 -0.67
N ASN A 307 7.74 16.58 -0.04
CA ASN A 307 7.90 16.52 1.40
C ASN A 307 7.21 17.76 1.99
N GLU A 308 6.42 17.57 3.05
CA GLU A 308 5.90 18.66 3.84
C GLU A 308 7.06 19.32 4.60
N ASP A 309 7.00 20.64 4.72
CA ASP A 309 7.87 21.46 5.58
C ASP A 309 9.40 21.37 5.33
N TYR A 310 9.83 21.02 4.12
CA TYR A 310 11.25 20.98 3.81
C TYR A 310 11.82 22.37 3.51
N ALA A 311 12.81 22.81 4.28
CA ALA A 311 13.54 24.05 4.03
C ALA A 311 14.25 24.00 2.67
N GLY A 312 13.96 24.96 1.78
CA GLY A 312 14.51 25.00 0.41
C GLY A 312 13.53 24.61 -0.70
N THR A 313 12.25 24.41 -0.35
CA THR A 313 11.21 24.17 -1.34
C THR A 313 10.73 25.49 -1.97
N ASN A 314 10.55 25.49 -3.29
CA ASN A 314 9.88 26.57 -3.99
C ASN A 314 8.36 26.38 -3.82
N PHE A 315 7.62 27.48 -3.61
CA PHE A 315 6.17 27.41 -3.71
C PHE A 315 5.81 27.11 -5.17
N MET A 316 5.23 25.95 -5.41
CA MET A 316 4.64 25.67 -6.72
C MET A 316 3.51 26.67 -6.98
N ASN A 317 3.43 27.19 -8.20
CA ASN A 317 2.32 28.04 -8.64
C ASN A 317 0.98 27.33 -8.39
N GLU A 318 -0.01 28.08 -7.88
CA GLU A 318 -1.37 27.57 -7.64
C GLU A 318 -1.96 26.89 -8.88
N ALA A 319 -1.70 27.44 -10.08
CA ALA A 319 -2.14 26.86 -11.33
C ALA A 319 -1.53 25.48 -11.59
N THR A 320 -0.29 25.21 -11.16
CA THR A 320 0.32 23.88 -11.23
C THR A 320 -0.30 22.95 -10.20
N ILE A 321 -0.48 23.43 -8.97
CA ILE A 321 -1.04 22.64 -7.87
C ILE A 321 -2.46 22.15 -8.18
N ASP A 322 -3.29 23.01 -8.78
CA ASP A 322 -4.70 22.73 -9.12
C ASP A 322 -4.87 21.57 -10.12
N ARG A 323 -3.84 21.30 -10.93
CA ARG A 323 -3.85 20.22 -11.93
C ARG A 323 -3.53 18.84 -11.37
N PHE A 324 -3.15 18.77 -10.10
CA PHE A 324 -2.74 17.54 -9.44
C PHE A 324 -3.63 17.23 -8.25
N THR A 325 -4.21 16.04 -8.24
CA THR A 325 -5.01 15.58 -7.09
C THR A 325 -4.11 15.28 -5.89
N PRO A 326 -4.27 15.97 -4.76
CA PRO A 326 -3.44 15.75 -3.60
C PRO A 326 -3.83 14.47 -2.86
N ILE A 327 -2.84 13.65 -2.55
CA ILE A 327 -2.98 12.49 -1.67
C ILE A 327 -1.99 12.65 -0.53
N HIS A 328 -2.51 12.95 0.64
CA HIS A 328 -1.73 12.99 1.85
C HIS A 328 -1.55 11.58 2.38
N ILE A 329 -0.29 11.19 2.57
CA ILE A 329 0.10 9.91 3.16
C ILE A 329 0.36 10.16 4.64
N ALA A 330 -0.58 9.73 5.46
CA ALA A 330 -0.44 9.86 6.90
C ALA A 330 0.62 8.91 7.45
N GLU A 331 1.24 9.31 8.55
CA GLU A 331 2.08 8.40 9.33
C GLU A 331 1.22 7.29 9.93
N PRO A 332 1.63 6.02 9.80
CA PRO A 332 0.85 4.91 10.32
C PRO A 332 0.77 4.96 11.86
N GLU A 333 -0.31 4.46 12.40
CA GLU A 333 -0.46 4.32 13.85
C GLU A 333 0.47 3.24 14.42
N SER A 334 0.81 2.23 13.64
CA SER A 334 1.78 1.17 13.94
C SER A 334 2.57 0.82 12.69
N ILE A 335 3.86 0.55 12.86
CA ILE A 335 4.76 0.16 11.76
C ILE A 335 5.03 -1.34 11.70
N VAL A 336 4.43 -2.16 12.56
CA VAL A 336 4.68 -3.61 12.64
C VAL A 336 4.47 -4.29 11.28
N ASP A 337 3.33 -4.05 10.63
CA ASP A 337 3.00 -4.68 9.35
C ASP A 337 3.97 -4.25 8.24
N VAL A 338 4.39 -2.97 8.25
CA VAL A 338 5.39 -2.44 7.31
C VAL A 338 6.74 -3.10 7.55
N LEU A 339 7.19 -3.16 8.79
CA LEU A 339 8.48 -3.75 9.16
C LEU A 339 8.52 -5.24 8.86
N HIS A 340 7.46 -5.98 9.21
CA HIS A 340 7.37 -7.42 8.93
C HIS A 340 7.43 -7.74 7.43
N ARG A 341 6.79 -6.90 6.60
CA ARG A 341 6.82 -7.09 5.14
C ARG A 341 8.19 -6.77 4.54
N VAL A 342 8.92 -5.81 5.10
CA VAL A 342 10.24 -5.39 4.58
C VAL A 342 11.38 -6.25 5.13
N VAL A 343 11.24 -6.73 6.37
CA VAL A 343 12.24 -7.56 7.07
C VAL A 343 11.51 -8.77 7.67
N PRO A 344 11.07 -9.73 6.83
CA PRO A 344 10.25 -10.87 7.28
C PRO A 344 10.98 -11.80 8.25
N GLU A 345 12.31 -11.76 8.25
CA GLU A 345 13.17 -12.52 9.16
C GLU A 345 13.29 -11.92 10.57
N ALA A 346 12.81 -10.70 10.78
CA ALA A 346 12.86 -10.05 12.10
C ALA A 346 11.96 -10.76 13.11
N SER A 347 12.44 -10.88 14.35
CA SER A 347 11.66 -11.50 15.42
C SER A 347 10.44 -10.65 15.78
N ALA A 348 9.34 -11.28 16.20
CA ALA A 348 8.17 -10.57 16.68
C ALA A 348 8.51 -9.63 17.87
N ALA A 349 9.48 -10.00 18.70
CA ALA A 349 9.94 -9.16 19.80
C ALA A 349 10.62 -7.89 19.29
N SER A 350 11.50 -8.00 18.29
CA SER A 350 12.19 -6.85 17.68
C SER A 350 11.22 -5.93 16.97
N LEU A 351 10.25 -6.48 16.21
CA LEU A 351 9.19 -5.72 15.57
C LEU A 351 8.38 -4.90 16.58
N ASN A 352 7.96 -5.52 17.70
CA ASN A 352 7.18 -4.84 18.73
C ASN A 352 8.00 -3.76 19.46
N ILE A 353 9.30 -3.98 19.70
CA ILE A 353 10.19 -2.97 20.29
C ILE A 353 10.31 -1.77 19.33
N CYS A 354 10.55 -2.01 18.05
CA CYS A 354 10.61 -0.95 17.05
C CYS A 354 9.31 -0.14 17.01
N ASP A 355 8.16 -0.80 17.01
CA ASP A 355 6.86 -0.14 17.01
C ASP A 355 6.63 0.69 18.28
N TYR A 356 7.01 0.16 19.43
CA TYR A 356 6.91 0.87 20.70
C TYR A 356 7.77 2.14 20.73
N VAL A 357 9.02 2.04 20.25
CA VAL A 357 9.91 3.20 20.09
C VAL A 357 9.34 4.20 19.07
N TYR A 358 8.85 3.71 17.93
CA TYR A 358 8.20 4.55 16.92
C TYR A 358 7.02 5.35 17.48
N CYS A 359 6.09 4.68 18.17
CA CYS A 359 4.94 5.31 18.78
C CYS A 359 5.36 6.38 19.83
N ALA A 360 6.35 6.07 20.65
CA ALA A 360 6.84 7.00 21.65
C ALA A 360 7.48 8.26 21.03
N ILE A 361 8.23 8.12 19.93
CA ILE A 361 8.80 9.26 19.21
C ILE A 361 7.69 10.06 18.52
N ARG A 362 6.77 9.41 17.84
CA ARG A 362 5.62 10.04 17.17
C ARG A 362 4.79 10.87 18.16
N ASP A 363 4.50 10.33 19.33
CA ASP A 363 3.70 11.04 20.34
C ASP A 363 4.45 12.26 20.87
N ARG A 364 5.79 12.21 20.97
CA ARG A 364 6.61 13.38 21.30
C ARG A 364 6.62 14.42 20.19
N ILE A 365 6.69 14.04 18.93
CA ILE A 365 6.57 14.95 17.78
C ILE A 365 5.22 15.70 17.82
N ARG A 366 4.13 14.97 18.13
CA ARG A 366 2.78 15.54 18.22
C ARG A 366 2.55 16.42 19.45
N SER A 367 3.40 16.35 20.46
CA SER A 367 3.27 17.14 21.69
C SER A 367 3.82 18.55 21.51
N ALA A 368 3.19 19.54 22.18
CA ALA A 368 3.64 20.92 22.14
C ALA A 368 5.06 21.04 22.76
N GLY A 369 6.02 21.59 22.01
CA GLY A 369 7.42 21.69 22.42
C GLY A 369 8.20 20.37 22.35
N GLY A 370 7.69 19.41 21.57
CA GLY A 370 8.31 18.10 21.35
C GLY A 370 9.41 18.10 20.31
N LEU A 371 9.64 16.94 19.72
CA LEU A 371 10.66 16.73 18.70
C LEU A 371 10.23 17.35 17.35
N GLU A 372 11.21 17.64 16.50
CA GLU A 372 10.96 18.08 15.13
C GLU A 372 10.25 16.99 14.31
N PRO A 373 9.38 17.37 13.34
CA PRO A 373 8.63 16.40 12.54
C PRO A 373 9.51 15.41 11.75
N ASP A 374 10.73 15.80 11.38
CA ASP A 374 11.69 14.98 10.65
C ASP A 374 12.65 14.20 11.56
N ALA A 375 12.40 14.19 12.87
CA ALA A 375 13.25 13.50 13.85
C ALA A 375 13.38 12.00 13.60
N MET A 376 12.41 11.37 12.92
CA MET A 376 12.48 9.95 12.60
C MET A 376 11.96 9.63 11.20
N THR A 377 12.36 8.46 10.69
CA THR A 377 11.82 7.88 9.47
C THR A 377 11.63 6.38 9.64
N ILE A 378 10.60 5.80 9.01
CA ILE A 378 10.39 4.32 9.02
C ILE A 378 11.63 3.60 8.46
N ARG A 379 12.34 4.20 7.50
CA ARG A 379 13.61 3.66 6.96
C ARG A 379 14.65 3.43 8.06
N GLY A 380 14.72 4.30 9.08
CA GLY A 380 15.63 4.12 10.20
C GLY A 380 15.37 2.83 10.98
N PHE A 381 14.11 2.49 11.20
CA PHE A 381 13.72 1.25 11.87
C PHE A 381 14.01 0.01 11.01
N ILE A 382 13.76 0.10 9.71
CA ILE A 382 14.12 -0.97 8.76
C ILE A 382 15.63 -1.24 8.78
N ASP A 383 16.45 -0.18 8.71
CA ASP A 383 17.91 -0.29 8.74
C ASP A 383 18.40 -0.86 10.09
N ALA A 384 17.76 -0.48 11.20
CA ALA A 384 18.05 -1.03 12.53
C ALA A 384 17.80 -2.53 12.62
N LEU A 385 16.65 -3.00 12.12
CA LEU A 385 16.32 -4.43 12.08
C LEU A 385 17.26 -5.23 11.19
N ARG A 386 17.68 -4.67 10.05
CA ARG A 386 18.67 -5.32 9.17
C ARG A 386 20.05 -5.43 9.81
N ALA A 387 20.42 -4.47 10.66
CA ALA A 387 21.69 -4.48 11.39
C ALA A 387 21.63 -5.37 12.66
N GLU A 388 20.44 -5.67 13.17
CA GLU A 388 20.24 -6.42 14.43
C GLU A 388 21.01 -7.74 14.52
N PRO A 389 21.06 -8.60 13.47
CA PRO A 389 21.77 -9.88 13.57
C PRO A 389 23.26 -9.76 13.85
N LEU A 390 23.87 -8.60 13.54
CA LEU A 390 25.30 -8.36 13.70
C LEU A 390 25.61 -7.44 14.90
N LEU A 391 24.81 -6.40 15.10
CA LEU A 391 25.09 -5.34 16.08
C LEU A 391 24.14 -5.36 17.29
N GLY A 392 23.05 -6.12 17.23
CA GLY A 392 21.94 -6.03 18.17
C GLY A 392 21.00 -4.86 17.90
N LEU A 393 19.73 -5.00 18.31
CA LEU A 393 18.67 -4.05 18.00
C LEU A 393 18.93 -2.66 18.59
N ARG A 394 19.47 -2.61 19.82
CA ARG A 394 19.76 -1.33 20.50
C ARG A 394 20.73 -0.45 19.72
N TRP A 395 21.86 -1.02 19.30
CA TRP A 395 22.84 -0.30 18.46
C TRP A 395 22.27 0.07 17.11
N GLY A 396 21.51 -0.83 16.48
CA GLY A 396 20.81 -0.55 15.25
C GLY A 396 19.92 0.70 15.35
N LEU A 397 19.13 0.82 16.42
CA LEU A 397 18.25 1.96 16.66
C LEU A 397 19.01 3.24 17.02
N LEU A 398 20.07 3.16 17.83
CA LEU A 398 20.89 4.32 18.17
C LEU A 398 21.54 4.93 16.92
N ASP A 399 22.08 4.12 16.03
CA ASP A 399 22.76 4.59 14.83
C ASP A 399 21.77 5.04 13.74
N ASN A 400 20.68 4.30 13.55
CA ASN A 400 19.79 4.51 12.40
C ASN A 400 18.56 5.36 12.72
N VAL A 401 18.25 5.59 13.99
CA VAL A 401 17.14 6.44 14.41
C VAL A 401 17.67 7.63 15.21
N ALA A 402 18.34 7.41 16.35
CA ALA A 402 18.74 8.50 17.23
C ALA A 402 19.82 9.43 16.63
N SER A 403 20.77 8.89 15.85
CA SER A 403 21.90 9.65 15.32
C SER A 403 21.59 10.41 14.02
N LYS A 404 20.44 10.17 13.38
CA LYS A 404 20.11 10.76 12.06
C LYS A 404 19.70 12.24 12.09
N PRO A 405 18.97 12.77 13.10
CA PRO A 405 18.65 14.19 13.15
C PRO A 405 19.90 15.07 13.19
N GLN A 406 19.84 16.23 12.52
CA GLN A 406 20.96 17.17 12.51
C GLN A 406 21.11 17.93 13.83
N ASP A 407 19.99 18.19 14.50
CA ASP A 407 19.97 18.88 15.78
C ASP A 407 20.51 18.01 16.92
N ALA A 408 21.48 18.55 17.67
CA ALA A 408 22.13 17.84 18.78
C ALA A 408 21.19 17.53 19.94
N TYR A 409 20.22 18.43 20.20
CA TYR A 409 19.26 18.26 21.29
C TYR A 409 18.29 17.12 20.96
N THR A 410 17.78 17.07 19.74
CA THR A 410 16.93 15.98 19.25
C THR A 410 17.67 14.64 19.32
N ARG A 411 18.94 14.59 18.90
CA ARG A 411 19.73 13.35 19.03
C ARG A 411 19.85 12.88 20.47
N LEU A 412 20.12 13.78 21.40
CA LEU A 412 20.24 13.43 22.81
C LEU A 412 18.93 12.85 23.36
N GLN A 413 17.81 13.50 23.07
CA GLN A 413 16.49 13.05 23.51
C GLN A 413 16.12 11.68 22.94
N LEU A 414 16.42 11.41 21.67
CA LEU A 414 16.16 10.11 21.04
C LEU A 414 17.09 9.03 21.63
N THR A 415 18.33 9.36 21.89
CA THR A 415 19.28 8.44 22.54
C THR A 415 18.77 8.03 23.92
N GLU A 416 18.43 8.98 24.78
CA GLU A 416 17.89 8.71 26.12
C GLU A 416 16.60 7.88 26.05
N LEU A 417 15.71 8.19 25.09
CA LEU A 417 14.47 7.45 24.89
C LEU A 417 14.75 5.99 24.53
N ILE A 418 15.57 5.74 23.50
CA ILE A 418 15.91 4.39 23.04
C ILE A 418 16.64 3.63 24.16
N GLU A 419 17.56 4.27 24.85
CA GLU A 419 18.29 3.64 25.95
C GLU A 419 17.40 3.24 27.12
N SER A 420 16.31 3.99 27.36
CA SER A 420 15.35 3.68 28.42
C SER A 420 14.39 2.55 28.06
N MET A 421 14.11 2.37 26.75
CA MET A 421 13.07 1.46 26.25
C MET A 421 13.62 0.13 25.72
N VAL A 422 14.86 0.14 25.24
CA VAL A 422 15.47 -1.05 24.62
C VAL A 422 16.48 -1.68 25.56
N PRO A 423 16.29 -2.96 25.95
CA PRO A 423 17.23 -3.67 26.81
C PRO A 423 18.67 -3.62 26.26
N GLN A 424 19.65 -3.68 27.15
CA GLN A 424 21.04 -3.88 26.72
C GLN A 424 21.18 -5.30 26.19
N ASP A 425 21.42 -5.40 24.87
CA ASP A 425 21.80 -6.66 24.27
C ASP A 425 23.18 -7.03 24.82
N GLY A 426 23.29 -8.21 25.46
CA GLY A 426 24.55 -8.72 25.96
C GLY A 426 25.54 -9.14 24.87
N ARG A 427 25.46 -8.49 23.67
CA ARG A 427 26.31 -8.72 22.52
C ARG A 427 27.03 -7.41 22.16
N ILE A 428 28.22 -7.32 22.52
CA ILE A 428 29.44 -6.88 21.80
C ILE A 428 30.56 -7.68 22.37
#